data_790bd98d0b350600a611287838e5b1e0
#
_entry.id   790bd98d0b350600a611287838e5b1e0
#
_cell.length_a   1.000
_cell.length_b   1.000
_cell.length_c   1.000
_cell.angle_alpha   90.00
_cell.angle_beta   90.00
_cell.angle_gamma   90.00
#
_symmetry.space_group_name_H-M   'P 1'
#
loop_
_entity.id
_entity.type
_entity.pdbx_description
1 polymer ?
#
loop_
_entity_poly.entity_id
_entity_poly.type
_entity_poly.pdbx_seq_one_letter_code
_entity_poly.pdbx_strand_id
1 'polypeptide(L)'
;MGKVVTLGEIMLRLSTPVGIRVAQTENFAVHYGGGEANVAISLANYGHQVTFASKVPDNSLGEAAKKHLSRYGVSTEFVRTGGTRLGTYYLETGTGERAASVVYDRAYSSFAQIEEMEWDLHELFSGVEIFHISGITAALSKKWQSMTVALVKAAKQAGCQVSFDINYRGKLWSQKEASVALKSILPFVDI
;
A
#
# COMPACT_ATOMS: atom_id res chain seq x y z
N MET A 1 13.96 12.28 -15.41
CA MET A 1 12.98 11.30 -14.87
C MET A 1 12.81 11.62 -13.41
N GLY A 2 11.57 11.89 -12.98
CA GLY A 2 11.28 12.29 -11.61
C GLY A 2 11.46 11.17 -10.60
N LYS A 3 11.89 11.52 -9.38
CA LYS A 3 11.91 10.61 -8.24
C LYS A 3 10.52 10.57 -7.62
N VAL A 4 9.95 9.37 -7.47
CA VAL A 4 8.63 9.16 -6.91
C VAL A 4 8.73 8.32 -5.64
N VAL A 5 8.01 8.72 -4.60
CA VAL A 5 7.81 7.90 -3.40
C VAL A 5 6.35 7.48 -3.34
N THR A 6 6.10 6.20 -3.15
CA THR A 6 4.76 5.69 -2.82
C THR A 6 4.77 5.05 -1.44
N LEU A 7 3.71 5.25 -0.65
CA LEU A 7 3.62 4.71 0.70
C LEU A 7 2.32 3.96 0.92
N GLY A 8 2.41 2.69 1.31
CA GLY A 8 1.25 1.87 1.56
C GLY A 8 1.58 0.45 2.00
N GLU A 9 0.56 -0.40 2.10
CA GLU A 9 0.75 -1.79 2.47
C GLU A 9 0.99 -2.68 1.25
N ILE A 10 2.04 -3.49 1.29
CA ILE A 10 2.21 -4.64 0.39
C ILE A 10 1.71 -5.90 1.09
N MET A 11 0.88 -6.68 0.39
CA MET A 11 0.25 -7.88 0.92
C MET A 11 0.58 -9.11 0.07
N LEU A 12 0.56 -10.27 0.72
CA LEU A 12 0.56 -11.56 0.03
C LEU A 12 -0.82 -11.82 -0.56
N ARG A 13 -0.89 -12.06 -1.87
CA ARG A 13 -2.09 -12.51 -2.57
C ARG A 13 -2.00 -13.99 -2.91
N LEU A 14 -2.96 -14.74 -2.44
CA LEU A 14 -3.14 -16.16 -2.76
C LEU A 14 -4.35 -16.32 -3.68
N SER A 15 -4.10 -16.65 -4.95
CA SER A 15 -5.15 -16.74 -5.98
C SER A 15 -5.45 -18.19 -6.32
N THR A 16 -6.73 -18.56 -6.40
CA THR A 16 -7.12 -19.86 -6.93
C THR A 16 -6.88 -19.94 -8.45
N PRO A 17 -6.69 -21.11 -9.02
CA PRO A 17 -6.79 -21.29 -10.47
C PRO A 17 -8.14 -20.76 -11.00
N VAL A 18 -8.15 -20.31 -12.25
CA VAL A 18 -9.38 -19.79 -12.90
C VAL A 18 -10.46 -20.85 -12.87
N GLY A 19 -11.67 -20.49 -12.42
CA GLY A 19 -12.82 -21.37 -12.36
C GLY A 19 -12.92 -22.21 -11.08
N ILE A 20 -11.85 -22.33 -10.27
CA ILE A 20 -11.82 -23.11 -9.04
C ILE A 20 -12.17 -22.21 -7.84
N ARG A 21 -13.02 -22.69 -6.94
CA ARG A 21 -13.36 -22.00 -5.69
C ARG A 21 -12.31 -22.26 -4.61
N VAL A 22 -12.22 -21.36 -3.63
CA VAL A 22 -11.34 -21.54 -2.47
C VAL A 22 -11.62 -22.87 -1.77
N ALA A 23 -12.88 -23.28 -1.63
CA ALA A 23 -13.26 -24.54 -1.00
C ALA A 23 -12.89 -25.81 -1.81
N GLN A 24 -12.44 -25.66 -3.04
CA GLN A 24 -12.12 -26.77 -3.96
C GLN A 24 -10.65 -26.81 -4.34
N THR A 25 -9.90 -25.73 -4.01
CA THR A 25 -8.51 -25.63 -4.46
C THR A 25 -7.57 -26.42 -3.54
N GLU A 26 -6.63 -27.12 -4.12
CA GLU A 26 -5.54 -27.78 -3.41
C GLU A 26 -4.25 -26.93 -3.42
N ASN A 27 -4.22 -25.86 -4.24
CA ASN A 27 -3.06 -24.99 -4.36
C ASN A 27 -3.48 -23.54 -4.65
N PHE A 28 -2.56 -22.61 -4.40
CA PHE A 28 -2.71 -21.19 -4.71
C PHE A 28 -1.51 -20.67 -5.50
N ALA A 29 -1.79 -19.83 -6.48
CA ALA A 29 -0.75 -19.00 -7.08
C ALA A 29 -0.40 -17.87 -6.12
N VAL A 30 0.91 -17.70 -5.89
CA VAL A 30 1.46 -16.69 -4.97
C VAL A 30 1.82 -15.42 -5.72
N HIS A 31 1.28 -14.30 -5.27
CA HIS A 31 1.58 -12.99 -5.78
C HIS A 31 1.75 -12.00 -4.63
N TYR A 32 2.29 -10.82 -4.93
CA TYR A 32 2.31 -9.69 -3.99
C TYR A 32 1.60 -8.51 -4.63
N GLY A 33 0.93 -7.68 -3.82
CA GLY A 33 0.23 -6.52 -4.33
C GLY A 33 -0.28 -5.61 -3.21
N GLY A 34 -0.62 -4.43 -3.60
CA GLY A 34 -1.17 -3.35 -2.79
C GLY A 34 -1.40 -2.16 -3.70
N GLY A 35 -2.32 -1.26 -3.38
CA GLY A 35 -2.62 -0.11 -4.24
C GLY A 35 -1.35 0.63 -4.63
N GLU A 36 -0.64 1.13 -3.66
CA GLU A 36 0.55 1.95 -3.82
C GLU A 36 1.77 1.14 -4.31
N ALA A 37 1.85 -0.15 -3.94
CA ALA A 37 2.89 -1.06 -4.46
C ALA A 37 2.71 -1.31 -5.97
N ASN A 38 1.45 -1.45 -6.43
CA ASN A 38 1.15 -1.60 -7.85
C ASN A 38 1.48 -0.32 -8.64
N VAL A 39 1.18 0.86 -8.07
CA VAL A 39 1.59 2.16 -8.64
C VAL A 39 3.11 2.25 -8.73
N ALA A 40 3.83 1.86 -7.66
CA ALA A 40 5.29 1.84 -7.66
C ALA A 40 5.87 1.00 -8.82
N ILE A 41 5.39 -0.23 -8.95
CA ILE A 41 5.83 -1.15 -10.01
C ILE A 41 5.49 -0.58 -11.40
N SER A 42 4.29 -0.03 -11.57
CA SER A 42 3.87 0.57 -12.84
C SER A 42 4.79 1.72 -13.25
N LEU A 43 5.05 2.64 -12.34
CA LEU A 43 5.93 3.79 -12.60
C LEU A 43 7.38 3.37 -12.87
N ALA A 44 7.90 2.37 -12.15
CA ALA A 44 9.22 1.82 -12.41
C ALA A 44 9.32 1.21 -13.82
N ASN A 45 8.27 0.50 -14.27
CA ASN A 45 8.20 -0.02 -15.64
C ASN A 45 8.15 1.09 -16.70
N TYR A 46 7.65 2.27 -16.37
CA TYR A 46 7.72 3.47 -17.23
C TYR A 46 9.06 4.22 -17.13
N GLY A 47 10.02 3.70 -16.37
CA GLY A 47 11.37 4.24 -16.27
C GLY A 47 11.55 5.33 -15.22
N HIS A 48 10.60 5.57 -14.33
CA HIS A 48 10.77 6.47 -13.19
C HIS A 48 11.64 5.85 -12.11
N GLN A 49 12.33 6.70 -11.33
CA GLN A 49 13.00 6.28 -10.11
C GLN A 49 11.96 6.22 -8.99
N VAL A 50 11.63 5.01 -8.53
CA VAL A 50 10.55 4.81 -7.57
C VAL A 50 11.08 4.16 -6.30
N THR A 51 10.72 4.73 -5.17
CA THR A 51 10.95 4.18 -3.84
C THR A 51 9.60 3.85 -3.20
N PHE A 52 9.51 2.67 -2.61
CA PHE A 52 8.32 2.24 -1.86
C PHE A 52 8.59 2.27 -0.36
N ALA A 53 7.74 2.98 0.38
CA ALA A 53 7.76 3.03 1.84
C ALA A 53 6.66 2.14 2.42
N SER A 54 7.04 1.24 3.32
CA SER A 54 6.13 0.27 3.94
C SER A 54 6.74 -0.35 5.18
N LYS A 55 6.03 -1.29 5.81
CA LYS A 55 6.58 -2.16 6.86
C LYS A 55 6.16 -3.60 6.63
N VAL A 56 7.14 -4.51 6.72
CA VAL A 56 6.95 -5.96 6.54
C VAL A 56 7.52 -6.72 7.74
N PRO A 57 7.04 -7.93 8.05
CA PRO A 57 7.57 -8.72 9.16
C PRO A 57 9.02 -9.15 8.91
N ASP A 58 9.75 -9.39 10.01
CA ASP A 58 11.11 -9.93 9.97
C ASP A 58 11.08 -11.46 9.79
N ASN A 59 10.73 -11.89 8.58
CA ASN A 59 10.70 -13.30 8.19
C ASN A 59 10.76 -13.45 6.66
N SER A 60 10.75 -14.71 6.19
CA SER A 60 10.83 -15.05 4.77
C SER A 60 9.72 -14.44 3.90
N LEU A 61 8.52 -14.18 4.45
CA LEU A 61 7.43 -13.53 3.71
C LEU A 61 7.71 -12.04 3.50
N GLY A 62 8.24 -11.34 4.52
CA GLY A 62 8.67 -9.95 4.38
C GLY A 62 9.82 -9.79 3.39
N GLU A 63 10.81 -10.68 3.45
CA GLU A 63 11.90 -10.70 2.47
C GLU A 63 11.40 -10.98 1.04
N ALA A 64 10.44 -11.89 0.87
CA ALA A 64 9.87 -12.19 -0.43
C ALA A 64 9.08 -10.99 -0.99
N ALA A 65 8.38 -10.23 -0.15
CA ALA A 65 7.70 -9.01 -0.55
C ALA A 65 8.68 -7.93 -1.02
N LYS A 66 9.78 -7.70 -0.29
CA LYS A 66 10.86 -6.78 -0.71
C LYS A 66 11.50 -7.22 -2.03
N LYS A 67 11.84 -8.50 -2.17
CA LYS A 67 12.40 -9.06 -3.41
C LYS A 67 11.45 -8.92 -4.59
N HIS A 68 10.14 -9.05 -4.36
CA HIS A 68 9.14 -8.83 -5.41
C HIS A 68 9.21 -7.41 -5.96
N LEU A 69 9.23 -6.39 -5.10
CA LEU A 69 9.35 -4.99 -5.50
C LEU A 69 10.68 -4.72 -6.24
N SER A 70 11.80 -5.17 -5.68
CA SER A 70 13.14 -4.97 -6.25
C SER A 70 13.30 -5.62 -7.62
N ARG A 71 12.60 -6.73 -7.91
CA ARG A 71 12.58 -7.38 -9.23
C ARG A 71 12.06 -6.45 -10.33
N TYR A 72 11.18 -5.51 -9.99
CA TYR A 72 10.64 -4.51 -10.91
C TYR A 72 11.38 -3.17 -10.84
N GLY A 73 12.54 -3.11 -10.18
CA GLY A 73 13.34 -1.90 -10.09
C GLY A 73 12.85 -0.87 -9.07
N VAL A 74 11.92 -1.25 -8.18
CA VAL A 74 11.46 -0.38 -7.09
C VAL A 74 12.45 -0.46 -5.93
N SER A 75 12.96 0.70 -5.46
CA SER A 75 13.79 0.78 -4.25
C SER A 75 12.96 0.44 -3.01
N THR A 76 13.53 -0.39 -2.14
CA THR A 76 12.93 -0.83 -0.88
C THR A 76 13.66 -0.27 0.35
N GLU A 77 14.46 0.78 0.19
CA GLU A 77 15.25 1.39 1.27
C GLU A 77 14.39 1.90 2.44
N PHE A 78 13.16 2.34 2.16
CA PHE A 78 12.18 2.76 3.15
C PHE A 78 11.16 1.67 3.53
N VAL A 79 11.39 0.41 3.13
CA VAL A 79 10.61 -0.71 3.65
C VAL A 79 11.19 -1.14 5.00
N ARG A 80 10.54 -0.71 6.08
CA ARG A 80 10.91 -1.09 7.45
C ARG A 80 10.66 -2.57 7.70
N THR A 81 11.42 -3.15 8.61
CA THR A 81 11.29 -4.56 9.00
C THR A 81 10.87 -4.63 10.46
N GLY A 82 9.88 -5.46 10.78
CA GLY A 82 9.35 -5.65 12.13
C GLY A 82 7.85 -5.92 12.16
N GLY A 83 7.29 -6.06 13.35
CA GLY A 83 5.90 -6.50 13.53
C GLY A 83 5.75 -8.02 13.34
N THR A 84 4.52 -8.52 13.32
CA THR A 84 4.24 -9.95 13.49
C THR A 84 3.94 -10.69 12.19
N ARG A 85 3.30 -10.04 11.21
CA ARG A 85 2.82 -10.74 10.00
C ARG A 85 2.70 -9.82 8.78
N LEU A 86 2.82 -10.43 7.61
CA LEU A 86 2.43 -9.81 6.35
C LEU A 86 0.90 -9.91 6.18
N GLY A 87 0.25 -8.82 5.80
CA GLY A 87 -1.15 -8.84 5.42
C GLY A 87 -1.37 -9.81 4.25
N THR A 88 -2.44 -10.59 4.29
CA THR A 88 -2.74 -11.61 3.26
C THR A 88 -4.17 -11.41 2.74
N TYR A 89 -4.41 -11.74 1.50
CA TYR A 89 -5.75 -11.90 0.99
C TYR A 89 -5.85 -13.06 0.00
N TYR A 90 -7.02 -13.68 -0.01
CA TYR A 90 -7.36 -14.78 -0.89
C TYR A 90 -8.24 -14.25 -2.01
N LEU A 91 -7.84 -14.54 -3.24
CA LEU A 91 -8.59 -14.17 -4.44
C LEU A 91 -9.17 -15.42 -5.10
N GLU A 92 -10.48 -15.54 -5.06
CA GLU A 92 -11.20 -16.48 -5.91
C GLU A 92 -11.42 -15.80 -7.26
N THR A 93 -10.75 -16.30 -8.28
CA THR A 93 -10.79 -15.71 -9.62
C THR A 93 -12.18 -15.89 -10.23
N GLY A 94 -12.77 -14.80 -10.71
CA GLY A 94 -14.04 -14.82 -11.44
C GLY A 94 -13.93 -15.58 -12.77
N THR A 95 -15.04 -16.14 -13.23
CA THR A 95 -15.11 -16.78 -14.53
C THR A 95 -16.55 -16.73 -15.08
N GLY A 96 -16.70 -16.40 -16.36
CA GLY A 96 -18.01 -16.18 -16.97
C GLY A 96 -18.80 -15.09 -16.23
N GLU A 97 -20.02 -15.38 -15.86
CA GLU A 97 -20.91 -14.47 -15.10
C GLU A 97 -20.59 -14.41 -13.59
N ARG A 98 -19.73 -15.28 -13.11
CA ARG A 98 -19.34 -15.31 -11.70
C ARG A 98 -18.26 -14.25 -11.42
N ALA A 99 -18.60 -13.27 -10.60
CA ALA A 99 -17.66 -12.26 -10.15
C ALA A 99 -16.53 -12.87 -9.30
N ALA A 100 -15.36 -12.19 -9.30
CA ALA A 100 -14.27 -12.51 -8.38
C ALA A 100 -14.71 -12.26 -6.93
N SER A 101 -14.19 -13.08 -6.00
CA SER A 101 -14.40 -12.92 -4.57
C SER A 101 -13.07 -12.74 -3.85
N VAL A 102 -13.05 -11.80 -2.88
CA VAL A 102 -11.84 -11.50 -2.10
C VAL A 102 -12.13 -11.64 -0.61
N VAL A 103 -11.32 -12.48 0.05
CA VAL A 103 -11.30 -12.62 1.50
C VAL A 103 -10.01 -12.00 2.03
N TYR A 104 -10.12 -10.96 2.88
CA TYR A 104 -8.98 -10.30 3.48
C TYR A 104 -8.64 -10.93 4.84
N ASP A 105 -7.37 -11.26 5.02
CA ASP A 105 -6.75 -11.61 6.29
C ASP A 105 -5.56 -10.66 6.54
N ARG A 106 -5.87 -9.38 6.77
CA ARG A 106 -4.87 -8.30 6.92
C ARG A 106 -4.88 -7.64 8.30
N ALA A 107 -5.81 -8.02 9.18
CA ALA A 107 -5.83 -7.47 10.52
C ALA A 107 -4.49 -7.73 11.23
N TYR A 108 -4.02 -6.75 11.98
CA TYR A 108 -2.76 -6.82 12.73
C TYR A 108 -1.51 -7.10 11.87
N SER A 109 -1.54 -6.75 10.59
CA SER A 109 -0.34 -6.78 9.77
C SER A 109 0.71 -5.80 10.28
N SER A 110 1.99 -6.07 10.00
CA SER A 110 3.11 -5.21 10.40
C SER A 110 2.90 -3.76 10.00
N PHE A 111 2.35 -3.51 8.81
CA PHE A 111 2.02 -2.16 8.34
C PHE A 111 0.82 -1.56 9.09
N ALA A 112 -0.26 -2.32 9.26
CA ALA A 112 -1.47 -1.81 9.92
C ALA A 112 -1.24 -1.45 11.40
N GLN A 113 -0.28 -2.10 12.06
CA GLN A 113 0.07 -1.88 13.47
C GLN A 113 1.08 -0.73 13.70
N ILE A 114 1.46 0.02 12.69
CA ILE A 114 2.27 1.23 12.88
C ILE A 114 1.44 2.26 13.66
N GLU A 115 1.95 2.68 14.82
CA GLU A 115 1.27 3.63 15.71
C GLU A 115 1.91 5.03 15.71
N GLU A 116 3.14 5.13 15.23
CA GLU A 116 3.89 6.38 15.13
C GLU A 116 4.69 6.43 13.83
N MET A 117 5.16 7.62 13.45
CA MET A 117 5.94 7.80 12.23
C MET A 117 7.30 7.10 12.37
N GLU A 118 7.54 6.08 11.54
CA GLU A 118 8.78 5.30 11.55
C GLU A 118 9.82 5.80 10.52
N TRP A 119 9.49 6.81 9.73
CA TRP A 119 10.37 7.38 8.72
C TRP A 119 10.81 8.79 9.11
N ASP A 120 12.08 9.11 8.87
CA ASP A 120 12.54 10.50 8.81
C ASP A 120 11.94 11.13 7.54
N LEU A 121 11.05 12.12 7.74
CA LEU A 121 10.32 12.73 6.63
C LEU A 121 11.21 13.62 5.76
N HIS A 122 12.29 14.18 6.33
CA HIS A 122 13.26 14.95 5.55
C HIS A 122 14.02 14.03 4.60
N GLU A 123 14.46 12.86 5.08
CA GLU A 123 15.12 11.85 4.26
C GLU A 123 14.18 11.26 3.21
N LEU A 124 12.95 10.90 3.63
CA LEU A 124 11.94 10.29 2.76
C LEU A 124 11.60 11.15 1.55
N PHE A 125 11.48 12.47 1.74
CA PHE A 125 11.07 13.40 0.69
C PHE A 125 12.22 14.16 0.03
N SER A 126 13.47 13.85 0.35
CA SER A 126 14.65 14.50 -0.23
C SER A 126 14.75 14.28 -1.75
N GLY A 127 14.59 15.35 -2.53
CA GLY A 127 14.65 15.33 -3.99
C GLY A 127 13.50 14.58 -4.67
N VAL A 128 12.38 14.37 -3.96
CA VAL A 128 11.17 13.71 -4.47
C VAL A 128 10.30 14.71 -5.21
N GLU A 129 9.86 14.37 -6.41
CA GLU A 129 8.93 15.18 -7.19
C GLU A 129 7.48 14.85 -6.86
N ILE A 130 7.15 13.55 -6.72
CA ILE A 130 5.78 13.08 -6.48
C ILE A 130 5.76 12.15 -5.28
N PHE A 131 4.87 12.44 -4.35
CA PHE A 131 4.49 11.52 -3.27
C PHE A 131 3.10 10.96 -3.53
N HIS A 132 2.96 9.62 -3.60
CA HIS A 132 1.69 8.94 -3.80
C HIS A 132 1.28 8.11 -2.59
N ILE A 133 0.03 8.28 -2.15
CA ILE A 133 -0.59 7.52 -1.06
C ILE A 133 -2.09 7.37 -1.35
N SER A 134 -2.77 6.44 -0.70
CA SER A 134 -4.22 6.27 -0.87
C SER A 134 -5.03 6.35 0.42
N GLY A 135 -6.34 6.49 0.27
CA GLY A 135 -7.31 6.46 1.36
C GLY A 135 -7.37 5.11 2.09
N ILE A 136 -6.86 4.02 1.49
CA ILE A 136 -6.76 2.72 2.19
C ILE A 136 -5.84 2.86 3.40
N THR A 137 -4.68 3.50 3.24
CA THR A 137 -3.73 3.71 4.34
C THR A 137 -4.38 4.50 5.47
N ALA A 138 -5.04 5.62 5.17
CA ALA A 138 -5.77 6.41 6.17
C ALA A 138 -6.91 5.62 6.84
N ALA A 139 -7.53 4.67 6.13
CA ALA A 139 -8.65 3.87 6.63
C ALA A 139 -8.24 2.78 7.63
N LEU A 140 -6.95 2.45 7.76
CA LEU A 140 -6.48 1.36 8.61
C LEU A 140 -6.68 1.64 10.11
N SER A 141 -6.49 2.90 10.54
CA SER A 141 -6.68 3.28 11.94
C SER A 141 -6.73 4.81 12.12
N LYS A 142 -7.15 5.27 13.31
CA LYS A 142 -7.06 6.70 13.68
C LYS A 142 -5.62 7.23 13.69
N LYS A 143 -4.66 6.39 14.04
CA LYS A 143 -3.23 6.73 13.98
C LYS A 143 -2.81 6.96 12.54
N TRP A 144 -3.17 6.05 11.63
CA TRP A 144 -2.91 6.22 10.21
C TRP A 144 -3.58 7.45 9.59
N GLN A 145 -4.79 7.84 10.04
CA GLN A 145 -5.40 9.10 9.61
C GLN A 145 -4.52 10.30 9.96
N SER A 146 -4.04 10.38 11.21
CA SER A 146 -3.17 11.47 11.65
C SER A 146 -1.82 11.45 10.94
N MET A 147 -1.21 10.26 10.77
CA MET A 147 0.06 10.10 10.07
C MET A 147 -0.06 10.45 8.58
N THR A 148 -1.18 10.09 7.93
CA THR A 148 -1.41 10.45 6.52
C THR A 148 -1.45 11.97 6.35
N VAL A 149 -2.12 12.70 7.25
CA VAL A 149 -2.13 14.16 7.22
C VAL A 149 -0.72 14.73 7.43
N ALA A 150 0.07 14.17 8.34
CA ALA A 150 1.46 14.59 8.57
C ALA A 150 2.34 14.33 7.33
N LEU A 151 2.18 13.17 6.69
CA LEU A 151 2.92 12.78 5.48
C LEU A 151 2.63 13.74 4.31
N VAL A 152 1.35 14.02 4.00
CA VAL A 152 1.01 14.90 2.88
C VAL A 152 1.45 16.33 3.13
N LYS A 153 1.40 16.83 4.39
CA LYS A 153 1.92 18.14 4.77
C LYS A 153 3.44 18.22 4.59
N ALA A 154 4.17 17.23 5.09
CA ALA A 154 5.62 17.19 4.96
C ALA A 154 6.07 17.08 3.50
N ALA A 155 5.38 16.29 2.68
CA ALA A 155 5.63 16.20 1.25
C ALA A 155 5.44 17.57 0.56
N LYS A 156 4.34 18.29 0.87
CA LYS A 156 4.12 19.65 0.35
C LYS A 156 5.21 20.64 0.81
N GLN A 157 5.62 20.59 2.06
CA GLN A 157 6.71 21.44 2.59
C GLN A 157 8.06 21.14 1.92
N ALA A 158 8.30 19.89 1.53
CA ALA A 158 9.49 19.48 0.76
C ALA A 158 9.39 19.82 -0.74
N GLY A 159 8.27 20.38 -1.22
CA GLY A 159 8.07 20.77 -2.62
C GLY A 159 7.52 19.66 -3.51
N CYS A 160 7.11 18.52 -2.95
CA CYS A 160 6.51 17.43 -3.72
C CYS A 160 5.10 17.79 -4.23
N GLN A 161 4.75 17.28 -5.40
CA GLN A 161 3.35 17.10 -5.77
C GLN A 161 2.77 15.89 -5.03
N VAL A 162 1.60 16.05 -4.44
CA VAL A 162 0.91 14.97 -3.71
C VAL A 162 -0.17 14.37 -4.60
N SER A 163 -0.01 13.07 -4.91
CA SER A 163 -0.99 12.25 -5.60
C SER A 163 -1.75 11.39 -4.60
N PHE A 164 -3.08 11.43 -4.64
CA PHE A 164 -3.92 10.74 -3.66
C PHE A 164 -5.08 9.99 -4.33
N ASP A 165 -5.05 8.66 -4.26
CA ASP A 165 -6.22 7.85 -4.64
C ASP A 165 -7.19 7.75 -3.47
N ILE A 166 -8.39 8.27 -3.59
CA ILE A 166 -9.45 8.17 -2.56
C ILE A 166 -9.73 6.73 -2.18
N ASN A 167 -9.75 5.84 -3.12
CA ASN A 167 -9.81 4.37 -2.98
C ASN A 167 -10.74 3.89 -1.85
N TYR A 168 -11.96 4.41 -1.83
CA TYR A 168 -12.91 4.14 -0.75
C TYR A 168 -13.17 2.64 -0.57
N ARG A 169 -13.07 2.17 0.66
CA ARG A 169 -13.32 0.78 1.06
C ARG A 169 -14.34 0.71 2.19
N GLY A 170 -15.60 0.44 1.87
CA GLY A 170 -16.68 0.33 2.86
C GLY A 170 -16.50 -0.75 3.93
N LYS A 171 -15.55 -1.70 3.73
CA LYS A 171 -15.16 -2.69 4.74
C LYS A 171 -14.18 -2.14 5.80
N LEU A 172 -13.55 -0.99 5.56
CA LEU A 172 -12.58 -0.39 6.49
C LEU A 172 -13.20 0.76 7.30
N TRP A 173 -14.03 1.58 6.67
CA TRP A 173 -14.67 2.73 7.31
C TRP A 173 -16.02 3.07 6.67
N SER A 174 -16.86 3.79 7.40
CA SER A 174 -18.12 4.33 6.86
C SER A 174 -17.85 5.54 5.95
N GLN A 175 -18.82 5.88 5.09
CA GLN A 175 -18.76 7.09 4.25
C GLN A 175 -18.58 8.36 5.09
N LYS A 176 -19.20 8.44 6.28
CA LYS A 176 -19.09 9.57 7.19
C LYS A 176 -17.66 9.72 7.72
N GLU A 177 -17.05 8.63 8.18
CA GLU A 177 -15.65 8.61 8.66
C GLU A 177 -14.69 8.95 7.53
N ALA A 178 -14.87 8.37 6.35
CA ALA A 178 -14.09 8.70 5.16
C ALA A 178 -14.18 10.19 4.83
N SER A 179 -15.39 10.75 4.78
CA SER A 179 -15.60 12.18 4.49
C SER A 179 -14.87 13.09 5.48
N VAL A 180 -14.90 12.77 6.77
CA VAL A 180 -14.20 13.55 7.80
C VAL A 180 -12.68 13.48 7.62
N ALA A 181 -12.13 12.28 7.41
CA ALA A 181 -10.70 12.10 7.23
C ALA A 181 -10.20 12.77 5.94
N LEU A 182 -10.92 12.60 4.83
CA LEU A 182 -10.56 13.18 3.54
C LEU A 182 -10.53 14.70 3.55
N LYS A 183 -11.45 15.37 4.27
CA LYS A 183 -11.42 16.85 4.42
C LYS A 183 -10.12 17.37 5.02
N SER A 184 -9.41 16.56 5.81
CA SER A 184 -8.12 16.93 6.41
C SER A 184 -6.93 16.63 5.49
N ILE A 185 -7.09 15.77 4.49
CA ILE A 185 -6.04 15.34 3.56
C ILE A 185 -6.09 16.14 2.26
N LEU A 186 -7.28 16.27 1.65
CA LEU A 186 -7.49 16.84 0.32
C LEU A 186 -6.93 18.27 0.13
N PRO A 187 -6.88 19.17 1.14
CA PRO A 187 -6.25 20.48 0.96
C PRO A 187 -4.76 20.44 0.57
N PHE A 188 -4.10 19.30 0.70
CA PHE A 188 -2.68 19.09 0.37
C PHE A 188 -2.48 18.26 -0.90
N VAL A 189 -3.54 17.88 -1.58
CA VAL A 189 -3.51 17.01 -2.76
C VAL A 189 -3.49 17.85 -4.03
N ASP A 190 -2.63 17.48 -4.97
CA ASP A 190 -2.48 18.12 -6.29
C ASP A 190 -3.11 17.27 -7.41
N ILE A 191 -3.06 15.91 -7.26
CA ILE A 191 -3.49 14.93 -8.28
C ILE A 191 -4.42 13.91 -7.65
#